data_a9d7974efa55da1c14d00bce90398501
#
_entry.id   a9d7974efa55da1c14d00bce90398501
#
_cell.length_a   1.000
_cell.length_b   1.000
_cell.length_c   1.000
_cell.angle_alpha   90.00
_cell.angle_beta   90.00
_cell.angle_gamma   90.00
#
_symmetry.space_group_name_H-M   'P 1'
#
loop_
_entity.id
_entity.type
_entity.pdbx_description
1 polymer ?
#
loop_
_entity_poly.entity_id
_entity_poly.type
_entity_poly.pdbx_seq_one_letter_code
_entity_poly.pdbx_strand_id
1 'polypeptide(L)'
;FEDLRSYGGMSGFPKRKESQCDAFDTGHSSTSISAGLGYVRARDLKHEDYTVISVIGDGSLTGGMAYEALNNASNLKTNFIVVLNDNHMTISENVGGMSRYLANLRTADIYTGLKKGVTNALQQVPVMGDRMIEHIRKTKSSIKQLVVPGMFFEDMGITYLGPIPGHNLPMLCKALKEAKKVEGPVLLHVMTTKGKGYEPAETAPDKFHGIGPFDIESGKVLAK
;
A
#
# COMPACT_ATOMS: atom_id res chain seq x y z
N PHE A 1 -16.39 -22.56 -4.60
CA PHE A 1 -15.96 -21.87 -5.83
C PHE A 1 -16.72 -22.35 -7.09
N GLU A 2 -17.39 -23.52 -7.05
CA GLU A 2 -18.16 -24.05 -8.19
C GLU A 2 -19.27 -23.10 -8.63
N ASP A 3 -19.90 -22.40 -7.66
CA ASP A 3 -21.01 -21.46 -7.91
C ASP A 3 -20.55 -19.99 -7.98
N LEU A 4 -19.25 -19.73 -8.10
CA LEU A 4 -18.73 -18.38 -8.15
C LEU A 4 -19.31 -17.61 -9.35
N ARG A 5 -19.92 -16.44 -9.09
CA ARG A 5 -20.59 -15.58 -10.08
C ARG A 5 -21.79 -16.19 -10.79
N SER A 6 -22.32 -17.30 -10.28
CA SER A 6 -23.57 -17.89 -10.76
C SER A 6 -24.78 -17.23 -10.09
N TYR A 7 -25.95 -17.28 -10.76
CA TYR A 7 -27.18 -16.80 -10.14
C TYR A 7 -27.52 -17.63 -8.90
N GLY A 8 -27.70 -16.96 -7.77
CA GLY A 8 -27.92 -17.62 -6.48
C GLY A 8 -26.68 -18.21 -5.82
N GLY A 9 -25.53 -18.14 -6.48
CA GLY A 9 -24.25 -18.58 -5.95
C GLY A 9 -23.43 -17.48 -5.29
N MET A 10 -22.13 -17.75 -5.05
CA MET A 10 -21.21 -16.84 -4.42
C MET A 10 -20.95 -15.60 -5.30
N SER A 11 -20.97 -14.42 -4.71
CA SER A 11 -20.60 -13.17 -5.38
C SER A 11 -19.13 -13.18 -5.82
N GLY A 12 -18.82 -12.50 -6.90
CA GLY A 12 -17.43 -12.28 -7.36
C GLY A 12 -16.66 -11.24 -6.56
N PHE A 13 -17.28 -10.63 -5.54
CA PHE A 13 -16.72 -9.57 -4.69
C PHE A 13 -17.19 -9.75 -3.26
N PRO A 14 -16.46 -9.20 -2.25
CA PRO A 14 -16.87 -9.24 -0.86
C PRO A 14 -18.30 -8.73 -0.65
N LYS A 15 -19.08 -9.48 0.11
CA LYS A 15 -20.48 -9.18 0.49
C LYS A 15 -20.73 -9.51 1.94
N ARG A 16 -21.09 -8.53 2.75
CA ARG A 16 -21.42 -8.70 4.19
C ARG A 16 -22.54 -9.72 4.45
N LYS A 17 -23.40 -9.95 3.45
CA LYS A 17 -24.43 -10.98 3.55
C LYS A 17 -23.90 -12.40 3.41
N GLU A 18 -22.75 -12.58 2.78
CA GLU A 18 -22.16 -13.89 2.50
C GLU A 18 -21.14 -14.30 3.58
N SER A 19 -20.46 -13.34 4.20
CA SER A 19 -19.44 -13.61 5.22
C SER A 19 -19.37 -12.52 6.28
N GLN A 20 -19.22 -12.94 7.53
CA GLN A 20 -18.93 -12.03 8.65
C GLN A 20 -17.52 -11.42 8.57
N CYS A 21 -16.63 -12.01 7.77
CA CYS A 21 -15.29 -11.50 7.51
C CYS A 21 -15.28 -10.39 6.45
N ASP A 22 -16.37 -10.19 5.73
CA ASP A 22 -16.49 -9.14 4.73
C ASP A 22 -16.93 -7.83 5.37
N ALA A 23 -15.98 -6.94 5.60
CA ALA A 23 -16.25 -5.67 6.28
C ALA A 23 -17.05 -4.67 5.43
N PHE A 24 -17.02 -4.79 4.09
CA PHE A 24 -17.61 -3.81 3.18
C PHE A 24 -18.07 -4.47 1.87
N ASP A 25 -19.26 -4.09 1.40
CA ASP A 25 -19.75 -4.51 0.09
C ASP A 25 -19.07 -3.69 -1.00
N THR A 26 -18.38 -4.33 -1.91
CA THR A 26 -17.64 -3.66 -2.96
C THR A 26 -17.71 -4.41 -4.29
N GLY A 27 -17.39 -3.75 -5.36
CA GLY A 27 -17.25 -4.25 -6.72
C GLY A 27 -16.51 -3.24 -7.58
N HIS A 28 -16.45 -1.98 -7.15
CA HIS A 28 -15.69 -0.90 -7.81
C HIS A 28 -14.30 -0.79 -7.19
N SER A 29 -13.29 -0.55 -8.03
CA SER A 29 -11.92 -0.26 -7.59
C SER A 29 -11.83 1.10 -6.88
N SER A 30 -10.71 1.39 -6.24
CA SER A 30 -10.35 2.70 -5.65
C SER A 30 -11.18 3.13 -4.42
N THR A 31 -12.06 2.27 -3.89
CA THR A 31 -12.99 2.62 -2.79
C THR A 31 -12.45 2.33 -1.39
N SER A 32 -11.43 1.46 -1.25
CA SER A 32 -11.02 0.90 0.04
C SER A 32 -10.51 1.96 1.03
N ILE A 33 -9.78 2.98 0.58
CA ILE A 33 -9.25 4.02 1.47
C ILE A 33 -10.41 4.87 2.01
N SER A 34 -11.35 5.26 1.16
CA SER A 34 -12.53 6.05 1.55
C SER A 34 -13.41 5.29 2.54
N ALA A 35 -13.67 3.99 2.27
CA ALA A 35 -14.40 3.13 3.19
C ALA A 35 -13.67 2.98 4.54
N GLY A 36 -12.37 2.70 4.52
CA GLY A 36 -11.54 2.60 5.72
C GLY A 36 -11.53 3.89 6.53
N LEU A 37 -11.44 5.04 5.87
CA LEU A 37 -11.54 6.35 6.53
C LEU A 37 -12.88 6.51 7.28
N GLY A 38 -13.98 6.04 6.69
CA GLY A 38 -15.28 6.02 7.35
C GLY A 38 -15.27 5.16 8.63
N TYR A 39 -14.64 3.97 8.58
CA TYR A 39 -14.46 3.12 9.76
C TYR A 39 -13.58 3.78 10.83
N VAL A 40 -12.51 4.46 10.45
CA VAL A 40 -11.65 5.21 11.39
C VAL A 40 -12.47 6.29 12.10
N ARG A 41 -13.22 7.09 11.34
CA ARG A 41 -14.07 8.14 11.92
C ARG A 41 -15.14 7.58 12.86
N ALA A 42 -15.78 6.46 12.49
CA ALA A 42 -16.76 5.79 13.33
C ALA A 42 -16.13 5.25 14.63
N ARG A 43 -14.96 4.59 14.53
CA ARG A 43 -14.19 4.12 15.68
C ARG A 43 -13.88 5.25 16.65
N ASP A 44 -13.33 6.36 16.11
CA ASP A 44 -12.91 7.49 16.93
C ASP A 44 -14.10 8.18 17.63
N LEU A 45 -15.21 8.35 16.93
CA LEU A 45 -16.43 8.92 17.49
C LEU A 45 -17.08 8.04 18.57
N LYS A 46 -16.96 6.71 18.43
CA LYS A 46 -17.47 5.75 19.40
C LYS A 46 -16.50 5.43 20.53
N HIS A 47 -15.27 5.96 20.48
CA HIS A 47 -14.18 5.62 21.41
C HIS A 47 -13.87 4.12 21.46
N GLU A 48 -13.99 3.44 20.31
CA GLU A 48 -13.66 2.03 20.16
C GLU A 48 -12.16 1.85 19.86
N ASP A 49 -11.58 0.70 20.24
CA ASP A 49 -10.17 0.37 20.04
C ASP A 49 -10.01 -0.83 19.10
N TYR A 50 -10.02 -0.57 17.79
CA TYR A 50 -9.66 -1.54 16.76
C TYR A 50 -8.79 -0.92 15.68
N THR A 51 -7.99 -1.74 15.01
CA THR A 51 -7.14 -1.29 13.91
C THR A 51 -7.91 -1.33 12.60
N VAL A 52 -7.88 -0.23 11.84
CA VAL A 52 -8.42 -0.16 10.49
C VAL A 52 -7.30 -0.27 9.48
N ILE A 53 -7.41 -1.23 8.56
CA ILE A 53 -6.46 -1.47 7.48
C ILE A 53 -7.21 -1.48 6.15
N SER A 54 -6.86 -0.56 5.26
CA SER A 54 -7.33 -0.58 3.86
C SER A 54 -6.24 -1.15 2.96
N VAL A 55 -6.61 -2.08 2.08
CA VAL A 55 -5.70 -2.61 1.05
C VAL A 55 -6.11 -2.03 -0.29
N ILE A 56 -5.15 -1.50 -1.03
CA ILE A 56 -5.36 -0.93 -2.37
C ILE A 56 -4.24 -1.35 -3.31
N GLY A 57 -4.58 -1.71 -4.55
CA GLY A 57 -3.60 -1.97 -5.59
C GLY A 57 -3.05 -0.67 -6.17
N ASP A 58 -1.83 -0.71 -6.72
CA ASP A 58 -1.14 0.41 -7.35
C ASP A 58 -1.94 1.03 -8.51
N GLY A 59 -2.58 0.20 -9.32
CA GLY A 59 -3.49 0.68 -10.36
C GLY A 59 -4.74 1.34 -9.80
N SER A 60 -5.35 0.79 -8.75
CA SER A 60 -6.52 1.37 -8.07
C SER A 60 -6.18 2.68 -7.35
N LEU A 61 -4.94 2.87 -6.92
CA LEU A 61 -4.48 4.11 -6.30
C LEU A 61 -4.52 5.30 -7.29
N THR A 62 -4.56 5.07 -8.60
CA THR A 62 -4.66 6.14 -9.60
C THR A 62 -6.05 6.77 -9.70
N GLY A 63 -7.06 6.18 -9.06
CA GLY A 63 -8.43 6.71 -9.08
C GLY A 63 -8.60 7.95 -8.20
N GLY A 64 -9.43 8.91 -8.65
CA GLY A 64 -9.65 10.17 -7.95
C GLY A 64 -10.16 10.01 -6.52
N MET A 65 -11.08 9.06 -6.29
CA MET A 65 -11.59 8.76 -4.95
C MET A 65 -10.49 8.35 -3.96
N ALA A 66 -9.46 7.63 -4.42
CA ALA A 66 -8.31 7.27 -3.58
C ALA A 66 -7.51 8.51 -3.15
N TYR A 67 -7.29 9.46 -4.07
CA TYR A 67 -6.62 10.73 -3.74
C TYR A 67 -7.43 11.60 -2.78
N GLU A 68 -8.73 11.72 -2.98
CA GLU A 68 -9.61 12.45 -2.08
C GLU A 68 -9.59 11.86 -0.67
N ALA A 69 -9.64 10.53 -0.58
CA ALA A 69 -9.56 9.82 0.69
C ALA A 69 -8.19 10.00 1.37
N LEU A 70 -7.07 9.93 0.64
CA LEU A 70 -5.73 10.20 1.18
C LEU A 70 -5.61 11.65 1.66
N ASN A 71 -6.08 12.61 0.87
CA ASN A 71 -6.09 14.03 1.25
C ASN A 71 -6.88 14.26 2.55
N ASN A 72 -8.00 13.56 2.73
CA ASN A 72 -8.80 13.64 3.95
C ASN A 72 -8.14 12.91 5.13
N ALA A 73 -7.53 11.74 4.87
CA ALA A 73 -6.84 10.94 5.87
C ALA A 73 -5.62 11.67 6.46
N SER A 74 -4.97 12.56 5.70
CA SER A 74 -3.81 13.34 6.14
C SER A 74 -4.05 14.16 7.43
N ASN A 75 -5.31 14.48 7.71
CA ASN A 75 -5.73 15.21 8.91
C ASN A 75 -6.01 14.32 10.13
N LEU A 76 -5.90 13.00 10.00
CA LEU A 76 -6.11 12.09 11.12
C LEU A 76 -5.00 12.23 12.17
N LYS A 77 -5.40 12.13 13.45
CA LYS A 77 -4.48 12.04 14.60
C LYS A 77 -4.41 10.61 15.16
N THR A 78 -5.27 9.73 14.68
CA THR A 78 -5.39 8.34 15.09
C THR A 78 -4.88 7.40 14.00
N ASN A 79 -4.48 6.20 14.39
CA ASN A 79 -3.89 5.23 13.46
C ASN A 79 -4.88 4.80 12.37
N PHE A 80 -4.42 4.86 11.14
CA PHE A 80 -5.07 4.32 9.95
C PHE A 80 -4.00 3.75 9.00
N ILE A 81 -4.06 2.48 8.67
CA ILE A 81 -3.07 1.82 7.83
C ILE A 81 -3.63 1.62 6.43
N VAL A 82 -2.96 2.18 5.43
CA VAL A 82 -3.20 1.92 4.01
C VAL A 82 -2.09 1.03 3.49
N VAL A 83 -2.41 -0.21 3.15
CA VAL A 83 -1.49 -1.14 2.50
C VAL A 83 -1.58 -0.92 0.99
N LEU A 84 -0.52 -0.36 0.40
CA LEU A 84 -0.37 -0.27 -1.05
C LEU A 84 0.25 -1.57 -1.56
N ASN A 85 -0.57 -2.42 -2.20
CA ASN A 85 -0.11 -3.63 -2.86
C ASN A 85 0.35 -3.29 -4.28
N ASP A 86 1.66 -3.16 -4.45
CA ASP A 86 2.28 -2.77 -5.71
C ASP A 86 2.83 -4.01 -6.42
N ASN A 87 2.23 -4.35 -7.56
CA ASN A 87 2.66 -5.45 -8.42
C ASN A 87 2.98 -4.99 -9.84
N HIS A 88 3.13 -3.70 -10.09
CA HIS A 88 3.45 -3.05 -11.35
C HIS A 88 2.33 -3.07 -12.41
N MET A 89 1.17 -3.62 -12.10
CA MET A 89 0.14 -3.86 -13.11
C MET A 89 -1.27 -3.51 -12.61
N THR A 90 -2.03 -2.95 -13.54
CA THR A 90 -3.49 -3.00 -13.54
C THR A 90 -3.96 -4.23 -14.34
N ILE A 91 -4.73 -4.03 -15.40
CA ILE A 91 -4.98 -5.04 -16.45
C ILE A 91 -3.75 -5.13 -17.37
N SER A 92 -3.15 -3.99 -17.70
CA SER A 92 -1.88 -3.80 -18.42
C SER A 92 -0.86 -3.09 -17.52
N GLU A 93 0.32 -2.73 -18.04
CA GLU A 93 1.27 -1.89 -17.33
C GLU A 93 0.64 -0.56 -16.90
N ASN A 94 0.99 -0.12 -15.70
CA ASN A 94 0.50 1.14 -15.16
C ASN A 94 1.09 2.33 -15.90
N VAL A 95 0.27 3.34 -16.17
CA VAL A 95 0.67 4.58 -16.84
C VAL A 95 0.43 5.82 -15.96
N GLY A 96 1.09 6.91 -16.29
CA GLY A 96 0.86 8.21 -15.65
C GLY A 96 1.90 8.58 -14.58
N GLY A 97 1.69 9.73 -13.95
CA GLY A 97 2.62 10.32 -12.98
C GLY A 97 2.81 9.49 -11.73
N MET A 98 1.71 8.95 -11.17
CA MET A 98 1.77 8.10 -9.98
C MET A 98 2.51 6.80 -10.27
N SER A 99 2.30 6.20 -11.42
CA SER A 99 3.03 4.99 -11.82
C SER A 99 4.54 5.23 -11.91
N ARG A 100 4.95 6.36 -12.51
CA ARG A 100 6.36 6.77 -12.55
C ARG A 100 6.92 7.04 -11.16
N TYR A 101 6.14 7.69 -10.30
CA TYR A 101 6.53 7.95 -8.92
C TYR A 101 6.75 6.64 -8.14
N LEU A 102 5.81 5.68 -8.22
CA LEU A 102 5.96 4.37 -7.60
C LEU A 102 7.13 3.58 -8.19
N ALA A 103 7.39 3.67 -9.51
CA ALA A 103 8.56 3.07 -10.13
C ALA A 103 9.87 3.60 -9.53
N ASN A 104 9.96 4.90 -9.30
CA ASN A 104 11.12 5.51 -8.63
C ASN A 104 11.26 5.05 -7.18
N LEU A 105 10.15 4.86 -6.45
CA LEU A 105 10.18 4.31 -5.09
C LEU A 105 10.74 2.89 -5.05
N ARG A 106 10.39 2.06 -6.01
CA ARG A 106 10.84 0.66 -6.10
C ARG A 106 12.33 0.52 -6.40
N THR A 107 12.85 1.39 -7.28
CA THR A 107 14.26 1.37 -7.71
C THR A 107 15.19 2.08 -6.74
N ALA A 108 14.67 2.73 -5.72
CA ALA A 108 15.44 3.42 -4.71
C ALA A 108 16.07 2.47 -3.67
N ASP A 109 16.87 1.51 -4.10
CA ASP A 109 17.78 0.73 -3.24
C ASP A 109 18.74 1.61 -2.41
N ILE A 110 18.82 2.88 -2.78
CA ILE A 110 19.58 3.94 -2.13
C ILE A 110 19.05 4.25 -0.71
N TYR A 111 17.77 3.94 -0.41
CA TYR A 111 17.15 4.34 0.86
C TYR A 111 17.75 3.65 2.08
N THR A 112 18.06 2.36 2.00
CA THR A 112 18.64 1.61 3.11
C THR A 112 20.14 1.86 3.28
N GLY A 113 20.86 2.09 2.19
CA GLY A 113 22.29 2.38 2.19
C GLY A 113 22.60 3.80 2.67
N LEU A 114 21.88 4.81 2.15
CA LEU A 114 22.07 6.21 2.57
C LEU A 114 21.63 6.46 4.02
N LYS A 115 20.50 5.87 4.46
CA LYS A 115 20.06 6.01 5.85
C LYS A 115 21.07 5.47 6.84
N LYS A 116 21.73 4.34 6.54
CA LYS A 116 22.84 3.81 7.34
C LYS A 116 24.08 4.71 7.28
N GLY A 117 24.43 5.21 6.09
CA GLY A 117 25.59 6.11 5.90
C GLY A 117 25.42 7.45 6.59
N VAL A 118 24.26 8.09 6.46
CA VAL A 118 23.96 9.38 7.11
C VAL A 118 23.83 9.23 8.64
N THR A 119 23.23 8.14 9.13
CA THR A 119 23.13 7.88 10.58
C THR A 119 24.50 7.65 11.18
N ASN A 120 25.36 6.88 10.51
CA ASN A 120 26.74 6.62 10.97
C ASN A 120 27.63 7.89 10.91
N ALA A 121 27.49 8.71 9.86
CA ALA A 121 28.22 9.98 9.75
C ALA A 121 27.79 11.00 10.84
N LEU A 122 26.51 11.00 11.23
CA LEU A 122 25.99 11.88 12.26
C LEU A 122 26.31 11.42 13.70
N GLN A 123 26.57 10.11 13.90
CA GLN A 123 27.04 9.58 15.20
C GLN A 123 28.52 9.87 15.45
N GLN A 124 29.28 10.26 14.42
CA GLN A 124 30.71 10.60 14.52
C GLN A 124 30.98 12.10 14.73
N VAL A 125 29.95 12.96 14.76
CA VAL A 125 30.11 14.40 15.01
C VAL A 125 30.01 14.66 16.51
N PRO A 126 31.04 15.26 17.17
CA PRO A 126 30.99 15.61 18.58
C PRO A 126 29.87 16.64 18.86
N VAL A 127 29.27 16.50 20.02
CA VAL A 127 28.13 17.29 20.54
C VAL A 127 28.29 18.78 20.28
N MET A 128 27.45 19.36 19.46
CA MET A 128 27.33 20.79 19.25
C MET A 128 25.88 21.24 19.49
N GLY A 129 25.73 22.43 20.11
CA GLY A 129 24.52 22.90 20.77
C GLY A 129 23.24 23.04 19.93
N ASP A 130 22.11 23.25 20.62
CA ASP A 130 20.72 23.19 20.16
C ASP A 130 20.37 23.99 18.88
N ARG A 131 21.03 25.12 18.66
CA ARG A 131 20.84 25.94 17.44
C ARG A 131 21.33 25.27 16.15
N MET A 132 22.35 24.43 16.27
CA MET A 132 22.90 23.68 15.13
C MET A 132 22.06 22.46 14.79
N ILE A 133 21.38 21.88 15.79
CA ILE A 133 20.42 20.79 15.60
C ILE A 133 19.21 21.26 14.78
N GLU A 134 18.75 22.49 14.98
CA GLU A 134 17.64 23.05 14.21
C GLU A 134 18.04 23.38 12.76
N HIS A 135 19.26 23.86 12.54
CA HIS A 135 19.83 24.09 11.21
C HIS A 135 20.07 22.76 10.47
N ILE A 136 20.57 21.74 11.16
CA ILE A 136 20.76 20.40 10.64
C ILE A 136 19.41 19.73 10.32
N ARG A 137 18.36 19.97 11.13
CA ARG A 137 16.99 19.51 10.83
C ARG A 137 16.46 20.13 9.53
N LYS A 138 16.63 21.44 9.32
CA LYS A 138 16.23 22.13 8.08
C LYS A 138 17.08 21.67 6.88
N THR A 139 18.38 21.50 7.07
CA THR A 139 19.27 20.99 6.01
C THR A 139 19.02 19.51 5.71
N LYS A 140 18.74 18.69 6.74
CA LYS A 140 18.29 17.28 6.56
C LYS A 140 16.99 17.19 5.77
N SER A 141 16.02 18.07 6.06
CA SER A 141 14.76 18.14 5.30
C SER A 141 15.03 18.48 3.83
N SER A 142 15.90 19.45 3.56
CA SER A 142 16.25 19.87 2.20
C SER A 142 17.06 18.81 1.44
N ILE A 143 18.00 18.12 2.09
CA ILE A 143 18.76 17.01 1.50
C ILE A 143 17.83 15.79 1.32
N LYS A 144 16.92 15.55 2.26
CA LYS A 144 15.89 14.52 2.16
C LYS A 144 14.98 14.75 0.95
N GLN A 145 14.59 16.00 0.69
CA GLN A 145 13.79 16.38 -0.48
C GLN A 145 14.50 16.16 -1.82
N LEU A 146 15.83 16.24 -1.86
CA LEU A 146 16.60 16.08 -3.09
C LEU A 146 16.95 14.62 -3.44
N VAL A 147 16.89 13.70 -2.45
CA VAL A 147 17.49 12.36 -2.59
C VAL A 147 16.56 11.20 -2.23
N VAL A 148 15.42 11.44 -1.55
CA VAL A 148 14.59 10.36 -0.98
C VAL A 148 13.24 10.23 -1.70
N PRO A 149 13.02 9.12 -2.43
CA PRO A 149 11.68 8.76 -2.90
C PRO A 149 10.74 8.51 -1.71
N GLY A 150 9.46 8.90 -1.83
CA GLY A 150 8.47 8.72 -0.75
C GLY A 150 7.94 10.02 -0.19
N MET A 151 8.58 11.15 -0.52
CA MET A 151 8.23 12.47 0.00
C MET A 151 6.78 12.89 -0.28
N PHE A 152 6.20 12.49 -1.40
CA PHE A 152 4.81 12.88 -1.74
C PHE A 152 3.82 12.52 -0.63
N PHE A 153 3.88 11.31 -0.09
CA PHE A 153 2.99 10.89 1.00
C PHE A 153 3.35 11.54 2.33
N GLU A 154 4.66 11.69 2.62
CA GLU A 154 5.14 12.38 3.83
C GLU A 154 4.81 13.87 3.79
N ASP A 155 4.90 14.52 2.64
CA ASP A 155 4.52 15.92 2.45
C ASP A 155 3.00 16.14 2.61
N MET A 156 2.21 15.12 2.30
CA MET A 156 0.77 15.09 2.62
C MET A 156 0.49 14.82 4.09
N GLY A 157 1.47 14.53 4.94
CA GLY A 157 1.26 14.17 6.35
C GLY A 157 0.95 12.69 6.60
N ILE A 158 1.23 11.81 5.62
CA ILE A 158 1.04 10.37 5.72
C ILE A 158 2.42 9.72 5.91
N THR A 159 2.61 9.00 7.00
CA THR A 159 3.86 8.27 7.24
C THR A 159 4.06 7.18 6.21
N TYR A 160 5.16 7.22 5.48
CA TYR A 160 5.51 6.21 4.49
C TYR A 160 6.43 5.14 5.07
N LEU A 161 6.02 3.87 4.95
CA LEU A 161 6.81 2.70 5.32
C LEU A 161 7.00 1.79 4.10
N GLY A 162 8.23 1.50 3.73
CA GLY A 162 8.51 0.61 2.61
C GLY A 162 9.61 1.11 1.68
N PRO A 163 9.77 0.46 0.50
CA PRO A 163 9.01 -0.73 0.04
C PRO A 163 9.39 -2.01 0.80
N ILE A 164 8.40 -2.90 1.01
CA ILE A 164 8.53 -4.16 1.75
C ILE A 164 8.26 -5.33 0.80
N PRO A 165 9.11 -6.40 0.77
CA PRO A 165 8.81 -7.61 0.01
C PRO A 165 7.56 -8.32 0.55
N GLY A 166 6.43 -8.28 -0.18
CA GLY A 166 5.13 -8.78 0.26
C GLY A 166 5.06 -10.30 0.38
N HIS A 167 5.90 -11.04 -0.33
CA HIS A 167 5.97 -12.50 -0.22
C HIS A 167 6.87 -12.96 0.95
N ASN A 168 7.54 -12.04 1.65
CA ASN A 168 8.25 -12.34 2.89
C ASN A 168 7.34 -12.07 4.09
N LEU A 169 6.56 -13.08 4.49
CA LEU A 169 5.59 -12.95 5.58
C LEU A 169 6.19 -12.49 6.91
N PRO A 170 7.36 -12.98 7.37
CA PRO A 170 7.98 -12.46 8.58
C PRO A 170 8.25 -10.95 8.54
N MET A 171 8.77 -10.44 7.42
CA MET A 171 9.03 -9.01 7.23
C MET A 171 7.71 -8.22 7.18
N LEU A 172 6.72 -8.70 6.46
CA LEU A 172 5.40 -8.07 6.35
C LEU A 172 4.71 -7.98 7.72
N CYS A 173 4.71 -9.06 8.49
CA CYS A 173 4.16 -9.07 9.84
C CYS A 173 4.88 -8.09 10.77
N LYS A 174 6.21 -7.99 10.67
CA LYS A 174 6.99 -7.00 11.44
C LYS A 174 6.61 -5.58 11.04
N ALA A 175 6.53 -5.31 9.74
CA ALA A 175 6.16 -3.99 9.23
C ALA A 175 4.74 -3.57 9.65
N LEU A 176 3.76 -4.46 9.61
CA LEU A 176 2.40 -4.22 10.09
C LEU A 176 2.37 -3.92 11.59
N LYS A 177 3.16 -4.64 12.40
CA LYS A 177 3.29 -4.36 13.85
C LYS A 177 3.88 -2.96 14.11
N GLU A 178 4.85 -2.53 13.32
CA GLU A 178 5.39 -1.16 13.43
C GLU A 178 4.40 -0.12 12.93
N ALA A 179 3.69 -0.36 11.83
CA ALA A 179 2.65 0.53 11.32
C ALA A 179 1.52 0.78 12.34
N LYS A 180 1.17 -0.22 13.17
CA LYS A 180 0.18 -0.08 14.23
C LYS A 180 0.59 0.87 15.35
N LYS A 181 1.88 1.11 15.55
CA LYS A 181 2.40 2.00 16.60
C LYS A 181 2.46 3.46 16.18
N VAL A 182 2.26 3.75 14.90
CA VAL A 182 2.32 5.11 14.38
C VAL A 182 1.04 5.85 14.72
N GLU A 183 1.17 7.02 15.31
CA GLU A 183 0.07 7.96 15.50
C GLU A 183 -0.19 8.69 14.17
N GLY A 184 -1.41 8.54 13.66
CA GLY A 184 -1.80 9.12 12.37
C GLY A 184 -1.86 8.10 11.22
N PRO A 185 -2.06 8.58 9.98
CA PRO A 185 -2.17 7.73 8.80
C PRO A 185 -0.81 7.20 8.36
N VAL A 186 -0.80 5.93 7.95
CA VAL A 186 0.39 5.23 7.46
C VAL A 186 0.10 4.65 6.09
N LEU A 187 0.99 4.85 5.13
CA LEU A 187 1.03 4.10 3.88
C LEU A 187 2.14 3.06 3.95
N LEU A 188 1.75 1.80 4.01
CA LEU A 188 2.66 0.66 3.97
C LEU A 188 2.76 0.16 2.53
N HIS A 189 3.89 0.44 1.89
CA HIS A 189 4.15 0.04 0.50
C HIS A 189 4.69 -1.39 0.46
N VAL A 190 3.94 -2.28 -0.15
CA VAL A 190 4.21 -3.72 -0.22
C VAL A 190 4.37 -4.14 -1.67
N MET A 191 5.55 -4.65 -2.02
CA MET A 191 5.82 -5.16 -3.37
C MET A 191 5.44 -6.63 -3.48
N THR A 192 4.67 -6.96 -4.51
CA THR A 192 4.25 -8.33 -4.81
C THR A 192 4.48 -8.67 -6.28
N THR A 193 4.43 -9.96 -6.58
CA THR A 193 4.42 -10.47 -7.96
C THR A 193 3.01 -10.98 -8.26
N LYS A 194 2.37 -10.45 -9.30
CA LYS A 194 1.04 -10.89 -9.74
C LYS A 194 1.12 -12.33 -10.23
N GLY A 195 0.19 -13.18 -9.76
CA GLY A 195 0.19 -14.61 -10.10
C GLY A 195 1.20 -15.47 -9.36
N LYS A 196 1.87 -14.93 -8.33
CA LYS A 196 2.94 -15.62 -7.58
C LYS A 196 2.55 -17.02 -7.12
N GLY A 197 3.38 -18.01 -7.49
CA GLY A 197 3.20 -19.43 -7.18
C GLY A 197 2.53 -20.22 -8.33
N TYR A 198 2.13 -19.55 -9.41
CA TYR A 198 1.60 -20.19 -10.61
C TYR A 198 2.31 -19.65 -11.86
N GLU A 199 3.24 -20.42 -12.40
CA GLU A 199 4.13 -20.00 -13.48
C GLU A 199 3.42 -19.41 -14.72
N PRO A 200 2.29 -20.01 -15.23
CA PRO A 200 1.56 -19.42 -16.34
C PRO A 200 1.03 -18.00 -16.05
N ALA A 201 0.63 -17.71 -14.80
CA ALA A 201 0.16 -16.39 -14.40
C ALA A 201 1.31 -15.41 -14.10
N GLU A 202 2.45 -15.89 -13.61
CA GLU A 202 3.64 -15.05 -13.45
C GLU A 202 4.19 -14.61 -14.81
N THR A 203 4.12 -15.49 -15.82
CA THR A 203 4.64 -15.24 -17.17
C THR A 203 3.71 -14.36 -18.03
N ALA A 204 2.39 -14.48 -17.83
CA ALA A 204 1.38 -13.74 -18.59
C ALA A 204 0.29 -13.15 -17.66
N PRO A 205 0.65 -12.23 -16.75
CA PRO A 205 -0.24 -11.79 -15.70
C PRO A 205 -1.45 -10.98 -16.19
N ASP A 206 -1.37 -10.39 -17.37
CA ASP A 206 -2.48 -9.73 -18.07
C ASP A 206 -3.59 -10.71 -18.45
N LYS A 207 -3.23 -11.87 -18.97
CA LYS A 207 -4.18 -12.91 -19.35
C LYS A 207 -4.96 -13.49 -18.18
N PHE A 208 -4.30 -13.59 -17.02
CA PHE A 208 -4.89 -14.13 -15.79
C PHE A 208 -5.59 -13.10 -14.90
N HIS A 209 -5.65 -11.83 -15.30
CA HIS A 209 -6.32 -10.80 -14.53
C HIS A 209 -7.84 -11.02 -14.39
N GLY A 210 -8.49 -11.60 -15.38
CA GLY A 210 -9.94 -11.84 -15.38
C GLY A 210 -10.29 -13.03 -16.27
N ILE A 211 -9.51 -14.09 -16.17
CA ILE A 211 -9.64 -15.30 -16.99
C ILE A 211 -10.92 -16.08 -16.64
N GLY A 212 -11.56 -16.68 -17.64
CA GLY A 212 -12.62 -17.67 -17.45
C GLY A 212 -12.06 -19.01 -16.96
N PRO A 213 -12.90 -20.07 -16.88
CA PRO A 213 -12.42 -21.41 -16.54
C PRO A 213 -11.25 -21.83 -17.42
N PHE A 214 -10.20 -22.36 -16.82
CA PHE A 214 -9.00 -22.78 -17.52
C PHE A 214 -8.46 -24.10 -16.95
N ASP A 215 -7.69 -24.80 -17.75
CA ASP A 215 -6.96 -25.98 -17.32
C ASP A 215 -5.73 -25.60 -16.50
N ILE A 216 -5.64 -26.12 -15.28
CA ILE A 216 -4.62 -25.71 -14.31
C ILE A 216 -3.21 -26.12 -14.74
N GLU A 217 -3.05 -27.28 -15.42
CA GLU A 217 -1.72 -27.76 -15.79
C GLU A 217 -1.15 -26.98 -16.97
N SER A 218 -1.99 -26.69 -17.96
CA SER A 218 -1.56 -26.00 -19.19
C SER A 218 -1.78 -24.48 -19.18
N GLY A 219 -2.58 -23.95 -18.27
CA GLY A 219 -2.98 -22.53 -18.24
C GLY A 219 -3.88 -22.13 -19.41
N LYS A 220 -4.41 -23.08 -20.20
CA LYS A 220 -5.25 -22.79 -21.36
C LYS A 220 -6.70 -22.61 -20.98
N VAL A 221 -7.33 -21.57 -21.53
CA VAL A 221 -8.76 -21.31 -21.33
C VAL A 221 -9.56 -22.46 -21.90
N LEU A 222 -10.50 -22.97 -21.12
CA LEU A 222 -11.43 -23.99 -21.56
C LEU A 222 -12.46 -23.33 -22.50
N ALA A 223 -12.69 -23.95 -23.66
CA ALA A 223 -13.77 -23.51 -24.55
C ALA A 223 -15.11 -23.62 -23.82
N LYS A 224 -15.95 -22.59 -23.98
CA LYS A 224 -17.35 -22.65 -23.52
C LYS A 224 -18.16 -23.60 -24.32
#